data_887f66c0b3758883f49c5ea5c905f1ee
#
_entry.id   887f66c0b3758883f49c5ea5c905f1ee
#
_cell.length_a   1.000
_cell.length_b   1.000
_cell.length_c   1.000
_cell.angle_alpha   90.00
_cell.angle_beta   90.00
_cell.angle_gamma   90.00
#
_symmetry.space_group_name_H-M   'P 1'
#
loop_
_entity.id
_entity.type
_entity.pdbx_description
1 polymer ?
#
loop_
_entity_poly.entity_id
_entity_poly.type
_entity_poly.pdbx_seq_one_letter_code
_entity_poly.pdbx_strand_id
1 'polypeptide(L)'
;MTRDEVQIWFDNNKINGSISDEYSDTVAKGNFVSQSITANTVVHQGDKMTVTYSLGKEPSTEEKNALKKAETYSEMMHMSKQGIYNQLTSSVEGFTKEAAQYAIDNIDADWKANALEKAKTYQQTMSMSKQGVYNQLTSSVEGFTKEEAQYAIDHLDD
;
A
#
# COMPACT_ATOMS: atom_id res chain seq x y z
N MET A 1 24.41 5.41 1.41
CA MET A 1 24.29 4.72 0.11
C MET A 1 22.88 4.18 -0.01
N THR A 2 22.26 4.33 -1.16
CA THR A 2 21.00 3.66 -1.53
C THR A 2 21.24 2.18 -1.77
N ARG A 3 20.16 1.39 -1.88
CA ARG A 3 20.26 -0.06 -2.22
C ARG A 3 20.97 -0.28 -3.55
N ASP A 4 20.62 0.51 -4.56
CA ASP A 4 21.21 0.41 -5.90
C ASP A 4 22.71 0.75 -5.88
N GLU A 5 23.08 1.80 -5.15
CA GLU A 5 24.50 2.15 -4.96
C GLU A 5 25.30 1.05 -4.27
N VAL A 6 24.70 0.37 -3.28
CA VAL A 6 25.31 -0.77 -2.60
C VAL A 6 25.46 -1.95 -3.55
N GLN A 7 24.44 -2.28 -4.37
CA GLN A 7 24.53 -3.35 -5.34
C GLN A 7 25.60 -3.08 -6.39
N ILE A 8 25.66 -1.85 -6.92
CA ILE A 8 26.70 -1.41 -7.86
C ILE A 8 28.10 -1.53 -7.21
N TRP A 9 28.20 -1.19 -5.92
CA TRP A 9 29.47 -1.30 -5.20
C TRP A 9 29.91 -2.78 -5.04
N PHE A 10 28.97 -3.70 -4.73
CA PHE A 10 29.24 -5.13 -4.67
C PHE A 10 29.78 -5.65 -6.00
N ASP A 11 29.12 -5.30 -7.10
CA ASP A 11 29.46 -5.76 -8.45
C ASP A 11 30.84 -5.24 -8.88
N ASN A 12 31.10 -3.96 -8.67
CA ASN A 12 32.36 -3.31 -9.04
C ASN A 12 33.58 -3.87 -8.26
N ASN A 13 33.36 -4.25 -7.01
CA ASN A 13 34.42 -4.79 -6.15
C ASN A 13 34.43 -6.32 -6.12
N LYS A 14 33.57 -6.98 -6.90
CA LYS A 14 33.40 -8.45 -6.98
C LYS A 14 33.21 -9.07 -5.59
N ILE A 15 32.42 -8.43 -4.76
CA ILE A 15 32.00 -8.91 -3.45
C ILE A 15 30.77 -9.82 -3.61
N ASN A 16 30.74 -10.95 -2.89
CA ASN A 16 29.54 -11.77 -2.76
C ASN A 16 28.56 -11.09 -1.81
N GLY A 17 27.99 -9.99 -2.28
CA GLY A 17 27.10 -9.14 -1.51
C GLY A 17 25.67 -9.65 -1.49
N SER A 18 24.96 -9.38 -0.39
CA SER A 18 23.52 -9.54 -0.27
C SER A 18 22.91 -8.34 0.43
N ILE A 19 21.69 -7.98 0.03
CA ILE A 19 20.90 -6.97 0.70
C ILE A 19 19.75 -7.67 1.43
N SER A 20 19.59 -7.38 2.70
CA SER A 20 18.53 -7.90 3.56
C SER A 20 17.69 -6.78 4.16
N ASP A 21 16.56 -7.15 4.70
CA ASP A 21 15.64 -6.26 5.37
C ASP A 21 15.31 -6.76 6.77
N GLU A 22 15.18 -5.83 7.72
CA GLU A 22 14.69 -6.12 9.06
C GLU A 22 13.81 -4.99 9.60
N TYR A 23 12.90 -5.30 10.51
CA TYR A 23 12.14 -4.29 11.22
C TYR A 23 13.01 -3.57 12.24
N SER A 24 12.77 -2.27 12.41
CA SER A 24 13.48 -1.44 13.38
C SER A 24 12.57 -0.36 13.94
N ASP A 25 12.49 -0.27 15.27
CA ASP A 25 11.75 0.79 15.95
C ASP A 25 12.48 2.13 15.95
N THR A 26 13.78 2.13 15.63
CA THR A 26 14.65 3.31 15.74
C THR A 26 15.15 3.83 14.41
N VAL A 27 15.13 3.00 13.37
CA VAL A 27 15.60 3.36 12.04
C VAL A 27 14.41 3.43 11.08
N ALA A 28 14.21 4.58 10.46
CA ALA A 28 13.11 4.78 9.52
C ALA A 28 13.23 3.84 8.30
N LYS A 29 12.07 3.46 7.74
CA LYS A 29 11.97 2.58 6.55
C LYS A 29 12.86 3.05 5.41
N GLY A 30 13.60 2.13 4.82
CA GLY A 30 14.49 2.36 3.69
C GLY A 30 15.89 2.85 4.07
N ASN A 31 16.15 3.14 5.35
CA ASN A 31 17.46 3.57 5.82
C ASN A 31 18.35 2.37 6.21
N PHE A 32 19.66 2.59 6.13
CA PHE A 32 20.67 1.62 6.53
C PHE A 32 20.55 1.29 8.03
N VAL A 33 20.61 0.01 8.35
CA VAL A 33 20.63 -0.50 9.73
C VAL A 33 22.01 -1.01 10.09
N SER A 34 22.51 -2.00 9.34
CA SER A 34 23.76 -2.67 9.68
C SER A 34 24.46 -3.25 8.45
N GLN A 35 25.71 -3.64 8.65
CA GLN A 35 26.47 -4.43 7.68
C GLN A 35 27.28 -5.51 8.40
N SER A 36 27.47 -6.66 7.75
CA SER A 36 28.14 -7.81 8.36
C SER A 36 29.65 -7.65 8.50
N ILE A 37 30.26 -6.77 7.70
CA ILE A 37 31.69 -6.42 7.81
C ILE A 37 31.78 -5.04 8.43
N THR A 38 32.59 -4.90 9.48
CA THR A 38 32.77 -3.62 10.18
C THR A 38 33.31 -2.54 9.23
N ALA A 39 32.80 -1.30 9.39
CA ALA A 39 33.28 -0.16 8.60
C ALA A 39 34.81 -0.01 8.70
N ASN A 40 35.44 0.41 7.61
CA ASN A 40 36.89 0.57 7.46
C ASN A 40 37.70 -0.76 7.47
N THR A 41 37.05 -1.92 7.42
CA THR A 41 37.72 -3.18 7.19
C THR A 41 38.08 -3.30 5.70
N VAL A 42 39.28 -3.74 5.41
CA VAL A 42 39.69 -4.06 4.03
C VAL A 42 38.93 -5.30 3.57
N VAL A 43 38.27 -5.20 2.43
CA VAL A 43 37.55 -6.32 1.80
C VAL A 43 38.29 -6.78 0.55
N HIS A 44 38.15 -8.06 0.24
CA HIS A 44 38.78 -8.69 -0.92
C HIS A 44 37.72 -9.26 -1.86
N GLN A 45 38.08 -9.43 -3.12
CA GLN A 45 37.23 -10.10 -4.10
C GLN A 45 36.81 -11.48 -3.59
N GLY A 46 35.47 -11.74 -3.62
CA GLY A 46 34.87 -12.98 -3.16
C GLY A 46 34.43 -12.99 -1.70
N ASP A 47 34.75 -11.95 -0.92
CA ASP A 47 34.28 -11.83 0.46
C ASP A 47 32.74 -11.78 0.47
N LYS A 48 32.15 -12.38 1.52
CA LYS A 48 30.70 -12.34 1.74
C LYS A 48 30.35 -11.14 2.60
N MET A 49 29.43 -10.33 2.12
CA MET A 49 28.94 -9.16 2.86
C MET A 49 27.43 -9.04 2.76
N THR A 50 26.77 -8.80 3.89
CA THR A 50 25.35 -8.48 3.95
C THR A 50 25.20 -7.03 4.41
N VAL A 51 24.34 -6.28 3.72
CA VAL A 51 23.91 -4.95 4.13
C VAL A 51 22.42 -5.00 4.42
N THR A 52 22.01 -4.53 5.60
CA THR A 52 20.64 -4.60 6.08
C THR A 52 20.00 -3.21 6.10
N TYR A 53 18.79 -3.12 5.56
CA TYR A 53 17.98 -1.92 5.55
C TYR A 53 16.72 -2.10 6.41
N SER A 54 16.24 -0.99 6.94
CA SER A 54 15.05 -0.97 7.78
C SER A 54 13.76 -1.11 6.96
N LEU A 55 12.87 -1.97 7.42
CA LEU A 55 11.46 -2.00 7.02
C LEU A 55 10.61 -0.97 7.78
N GLY A 56 11.21 -0.22 8.72
CA GLY A 56 10.51 0.60 9.69
C GLY A 56 10.03 -0.23 10.87
N LYS A 57 9.13 0.31 11.66
CA LYS A 57 8.53 -0.40 12.80
C LYS A 57 7.75 -1.63 12.31
N GLU A 58 7.85 -2.74 13.03
CA GLU A 58 7.04 -3.91 12.74
C GLU A 58 5.54 -3.60 12.96
N PRO A 59 4.69 -3.85 11.94
CA PRO A 59 3.26 -3.63 12.09
C PRO A 59 2.68 -4.51 13.19
N SER A 60 1.83 -3.93 14.02
CA SER A 60 1.09 -4.65 15.05
C SER A 60 0.13 -5.68 14.42
N THR A 61 -0.37 -6.60 15.23
CA THR A 61 -1.40 -7.56 14.79
C THR A 61 -2.67 -6.84 14.33
N GLU A 62 -3.04 -5.75 15.00
CA GLU A 62 -4.20 -4.95 14.62
C GLU A 62 -4.02 -4.28 13.24
N GLU A 63 -2.84 -3.69 12.98
CA GLU A 63 -2.50 -3.09 11.68
C GLU A 63 -2.51 -4.13 10.55
N LYS A 64 -1.94 -5.32 10.80
CA LYS A 64 -1.97 -6.45 9.84
C LYS A 64 -3.41 -6.91 9.56
N ASN A 65 -4.25 -6.99 10.58
CA ASN A 65 -5.66 -7.38 10.44
C ASN A 65 -6.46 -6.30 9.69
N ALA A 66 -6.24 -5.03 10.00
CA ALA A 66 -6.89 -3.92 9.30
C ALA A 66 -6.53 -3.91 7.80
N LEU A 67 -5.25 -4.14 7.45
CA LEU A 67 -4.81 -4.24 6.06
C LEU A 67 -5.53 -5.39 5.33
N LYS A 68 -5.57 -6.58 5.92
CA LYS A 68 -6.29 -7.73 5.34
C LYS A 68 -7.79 -7.47 5.13
N LYS A 69 -8.42 -6.74 6.05
CA LYS A 69 -9.82 -6.30 5.90
C LYS A 69 -9.98 -5.28 4.77
N ALA A 70 -9.05 -4.32 4.68
CA ALA A 70 -9.04 -3.32 3.62
C ALA A 70 -8.94 -3.97 2.23
N GLU A 71 -8.06 -4.95 2.06
CA GLU A 71 -7.94 -5.77 0.84
C GLU A 71 -9.27 -6.43 0.49
N THR A 72 -9.91 -7.08 1.46
CA THR A 72 -11.23 -7.71 1.26
C THR A 72 -12.29 -6.70 0.81
N TYR A 73 -12.34 -5.51 1.43
CA TYR A 73 -13.29 -4.46 1.05
C TYR A 73 -13.01 -3.88 -0.33
N SER A 74 -11.75 -3.78 -0.72
CA SER A 74 -11.37 -3.36 -2.08
C SER A 74 -11.75 -4.41 -3.11
N GLU A 75 -11.32 -5.65 -2.93
CA GLU A 75 -11.47 -6.72 -3.92
C GLU A 75 -12.91 -7.21 -4.09
N MET A 76 -13.64 -7.36 -2.99
CA MET A 76 -14.99 -7.96 -3.03
C MET A 76 -16.12 -6.92 -3.07
N MET A 77 -15.91 -5.76 -2.49
CA MET A 77 -16.94 -4.73 -2.37
C MET A 77 -16.64 -3.48 -3.20
N HIS A 78 -15.48 -3.42 -3.83
CA HIS A 78 -15.04 -2.32 -4.68
C HIS A 78 -15.22 -0.95 -4.02
N MET A 79 -14.84 -0.87 -2.73
CA MET A 79 -14.98 0.35 -1.95
C MET A 79 -13.90 1.37 -2.32
N SER A 80 -14.21 2.64 -2.13
CA SER A 80 -13.22 3.71 -2.25
C SER A 80 -12.22 3.69 -1.10
N LYS A 81 -11.09 4.37 -1.28
CA LYS A 81 -10.10 4.59 -0.22
C LYS A 81 -10.72 5.16 1.06
N GLN A 82 -11.55 6.20 0.92
CA GLN A 82 -12.25 6.83 2.05
C GLN A 82 -13.30 5.92 2.65
N GLY A 83 -14.05 5.20 1.81
CA GLY A 83 -15.06 4.24 2.26
C GLY A 83 -14.45 3.13 3.13
N ILE A 84 -13.31 2.57 2.72
CA ILE A 84 -12.58 1.55 3.50
C ILE A 84 -12.12 2.11 4.84
N TYR A 85 -11.53 3.31 4.86
CA TYR A 85 -11.11 3.95 6.13
C TYR A 85 -12.29 4.13 7.08
N ASN A 86 -13.41 4.66 6.59
CA ASN A 86 -14.63 4.86 7.38
C ASN A 86 -15.18 3.53 7.90
N GLN A 87 -15.17 2.48 7.07
CA GLN A 87 -15.64 1.15 7.44
C GLN A 87 -14.78 0.55 8.55
N LEU A 88 -13.44 0.59 8.40
CA LEU A 88 -12.52 0.07 9.40
C LEU A 88 -12.66 0.78 10.75
N THR A 89 -12.86 2.10 10.74
CA THR A 89 -13.03 2.91 11.96
C THR A 89 -14.46 2.94 12.49
N SER A 90 -15.40 2.26 11.83
CA SER A 90 -16.80 2.17 12.27
C SER A 90 -16.91 1.42 13.59
N SER A 91 -18.01 1.63 14.30
CA SER A 91 -18.31 0.87 15.54
C SER A 91 -18.49 -0.63 15.33
N VAL A 92 -18.69 -1.07 14.10
CA VAL A 92 -18.85 -2.48 13.74
C VAL A 92 -17.50 -3.17 13.64
N GLU A 93 -16.54 -2.58 12.92
CA GLU A 93 -15.19 -3.15 12.75
C GLU A 93 -14.28 -2.79 13.92
N GLY A 94 -14.37 -1.56 14.47
CA GLY A 94 -13.74 -1.13 15.70
C GLY A 94 -12.21 -1.01 15.65
N PHE A 95 -11.60 -0.94 14.46
CA PHE A 95 -10.16 -0.71 14.36
C PHE A 95 -9.80 0.70 14.84
N THR A 96 -8.62 0.84 15.43
CA THR A 96 -8.06 2.15 15.76
C THR A 96 -7.81 2.97 14.48
N LYS A 97 -7.81 4.30 14.62
CA LYS A 97 -7.50 5.19 13.48
C LYS A 97 -6.10 4.94 12.92
N GLU A 98 -5.16 4.61 13.79
CA GLU A 98 -3.78 4.27 13.46
C GLU A 98 -3.72 3.01 12.61
N ALA A 99 -4.44 1.94 13.00
CA ALA A 99 -4.49 0.69 12.25
C ALA A 99 -5.22 0.87 10.90
N ALA A 100 -6.31 1.63 10.87
CA ALA A 100 -7.02 1.95 9.63
C ALA A 100 -6.14 2.78 8.68
N GLN A 101 -5.41 3.78 9.20
CA GLN A 101 -4.50 4.57 8.39
C GLN A 101 -3.35 3.72 7.84
N TYR A 102 -2.77 2.85 8.68
CA TYR A 102 -1.77 1.89 8.23
C TYR A 102 -2.29 1.04 7.06
N ALA A 103 -3.50 0.51 7.17
CA ALA A 103 -4.13 -0.29 6.12
C ALA A 103 -4.26 0.51 4.80
N ILE A 104 -4.76 1.74 4.88
CA ILE A 104 -4.95 2.63 3.73
C ILE A 104 -3.64 3.04 3.05
N ASP A 105 -2.56 3.16 3.83
CA ASP A 105 -1.24 3.56 3.32
C ASP A 105 -0.45 2.38 2.72
N ASN A 106 -0.85 1.14 3.03
CA ASN A 106 -0.14 -0.07 2.61
C ASN A 106 -0.94 -1.00 1.69
N ILE A 107 -2.24 -0.75 1.49
CA ILE A 107 -3.05 -1.53 0.55
C ILE A 107 -2.61 -1.27 -0.90
N ASP A 108 -2.47 -2.35 -1.67
CA ASP A 108 -2.28 -2.29 -3.11
C ASP A 108 -3.66 -2.42 -3.79
N ALA A 109 -4.24 -1.29 -4.20
CA ALA A 109 -5.57 -1.25 -4.80
C ALA A 109 -5.64 -0.26 -5.97
N ASP A 110 -6.31 -0.68 -7.04
CA ASP A 110 -6.68 0.20 -8.16
C ASP A 110 -8.02 0.88 -7.87
N TRP A 111 -7.95 2.11 -7.34
CA TRP A 111 -9.13 2.89 -6.96
C TRP A 111 -10.02 3.26 -8.15
N LYS A 112 -9.44 3.41 -9.35
CA LYS A 112 -10.20 3.68 -10.58
C LYS A 112 -10.97 2.43 -11.03
N ALA A 113 -10.34 1.27 -10.94
CA ALA A 113 -11.02 -0.01 -11.18
C ALA A 113 -12.16 -0.25 -10.19
N ASN A 114 -11.93 0.01 -8.89
CA ASN A 114 -12.99 -0.09 -7.89
C ASN A 114 -14.18 0.85 -8.20
N ALA A 115 -13.89 2.09 -8.58
CA ALA A 115 -14.94 3.05 -8.96
C ALA A 115 -15.74 2.55 -10.17
N LEU A 116 -15.09 1.97 -11.17
CA LEU A 116 -15.74 1.43 -12.37
C LEU A 116 -16.64 0.23 -12.02
N GLU A 117 -16.16 -0.73 -11.21
CA GLU A 117 -16.98 -1.88 -10.81
C GLU A 117 -18.18 -1.45 -9.94
N LYS A 118 -18.00 -0.48 -9.06
CA LYS A 118 -19.09 0.12 -8.30
C LYS A 118 -20.09 0.84 -9.21
N ALA A 119 -19.62 1.58 -10.21
CA ALA A 119 -20.45 2.25 -11.21
C ALA A 119 -21.32 1.26 -12.01
N LYS A 120 -20.73 0.16 -12.47
CA LYS A 120 -21.46 -0.94 -13.15
C LYS A 120 -22.58 -1.49 -12.27
N THR A 121 -22.29 -1.71 -10.99
CA THR A 121 -23.29 -2.18 -10.02
C THR A 121 -24.47 -1.21 -9.92
N TYR A 122 -24.23 0.11 -9.79
CA TYR A 122 -25.28 1.11 -9.72
C TYR A 122 -26.08 1.22 -11.03
N GLN A 123 -25.41 1.17 -12.18
CA GLN A 123 -26.10 1.21 -13.48
C GLN A 123 -26.97 -0.03 -13.69
N GLN A 124 -26.43 -1.23 -13.51
CA GLN A 124 -27.08 -2.48 -13.83
C GLN A 124 -28.13 -2.90 -12.81
N THR A 125 -27.81 -2.76 -11.52
CA THR A 125 -28.67 -3.26 -10.43
C THR A 125 -29.71 -2.23 -10.00
N MET A 126 -29.35 -0.94 -10.02
CA MET A 126 -30.22 0.16 -9.57
C MET A 126 -30.77 1.01 -10.71
N SER A 127 -30.45 0.67 -11.95
CA SER A 127 -30.93 1.38 -13.16
C SER A 127 -30.65 2.90 -13.11
N MET A 128 -29.49 3.29 -12.56
CA MET A 128 -29.13 4.71 -12.41
C MET A 128 -28.59 5.26 -13.74
N SER A 129 -28.89 6.53 -14.00
CA SER A 129 -28.25 7.27 -15.11
C SER A 129 -26.77 7.52 -14.81
N LYS A 130 -25.93 7.73 -15.85
CA LYS A 130 -24.49 8.07 -15.67
C LYS A 130 -24.29 9.25 -14.71
N GLN A 131 -25.12 10.30 -14.81
CA GLN A 131 -25.04 11.43 -13.88
C GLN A 131 -25.42 11.03 -12.45
N GLY A 132 -26.42 10.16 -12.28
CA GLY A 132 -26.81 9.60 -10.97
C GLY A 132 -25.68 8.78 -10.37
N VAL A 133 -25.04 7.93 -11.16
CA VAL A 133 -23.88 7.13 -10.75
C VAL A 133 -22.72 8.03 -10.31
N TYR A 134 -22.38 9.06 -11.10
CA TYR A 134 -21.33 10.03 -10.71
C TYR A 134 -21.61 10.67 -9.35
N ASN A 135 -22.84 11.15 -9.17
CA ASN A 135 -23.24 11.79 -7.90
C ASN A 135 -23.18 10.79 -6.72
N GLN A 136 -23.58 9.54 -6.94
CA GLN A 136 -23.50 8.49 -5.92
C GLN A 136 -22.06 8.16 -5.56
N LEU A 137 -21.17 7.95 -6.53
CA LEU A 137 -19.77 7.66 -6.28
C LEU A 137 -19.07 8.79 -5.50
N THR A 138 -19.38 10.04 -5.83
CA THR A 138 -18.79 11.21 -5.16
C THR A 138 -19.51 11.62 -3.87
N SER A 139 -20.55 10.87 -3.46
CA SER A 139 -21.25 11.12 -2.19
C SER A 139 -20.33 10.84 -1.00
N SER A 140 -20.69 11.39 0.16
CA SER A 140 -19.97 11.12 1.42
C SER A 140 -20.07 9.65 1.88
N VAL A 141 -21.01 8.90 1.35
CA VAL A 141 -21.20 7.47 1.65
C VAL A 141 -20.18 6.62 0.88
N GLU A 142 -20.09 6.82 -0.45
CA GLU A 142 -19.15 6.08 -1.28
C GLU A 142 -17.72 6.64 -1.20
N GLY A 143 -17.56 7.95 -1.19
CA GLY A 143 -16.29 8.62 -0.93
C GLY A 143 -15.22 8.48 -2.02
N PHE A 144 -15.61 8.18 -3.27
CA PHE A 144 -14.68 8.25 -4.39
C PHE A 144 -14.31 9.69 -4.71
N THR A 145 -13.10 9.90 -5.17
CA THR A 145 -12.67 11.20 -5.69
C THR A 145 -13.40 11.52 -7.00
N LYS A 146 -13.46 12.81 -7.35
CA LYS A 146 -14.04 13.24 -8.63
C LYS A 146 -13.31 12.64 -9.84
N GLU A 147 -12.00 12.44 -9.71
CA GLU A 147 -11.19 11.84 -10.78
C GLU A 147 -11.53 10.35 -10.96
N GLU A 148 -11.65 9.59 -9.88
CA GLU A 148 -12.03 8.17 -9.90
C GLU A 148 -13.45 7.99 -10.44
N ALA A 149 -14.39 8.82 -9.98
CA ALA A 149 -15.76 8.80 -10.46
C ALA A 149 -15.86 9.18 -11.94
N GLN A 150 -15.13 10.19 -12.40
CA GLN A 150 -15.12 10.57 -13.81
C GLN A 150 -14.52 9.45 -14.68
N TYR A 151 -13.42 8.85 -14.24
CA TYR A 151 -12.85 7.68 -14.92
C TYR A 151 -13.89 6.56 -15.07
N ALA A 152 -14.63 6.25 -13.98
CA ALA A 152 -15.68 5.24 -14.03
C ALA A 152 -16.78 5.57 -15.06
N ILE A 153 -17.25 6.83 -15.09
CA ILE A 153 -18.29 7.26 -16.05
C ILE A 153 -17.81 7.20 -17.51
N ASP A 154 -16.56 7.57 -17.75
CA ASP A 154 -15.97 7.57 -19.10
C ASP A 154 -15.77 6.15 -19.65
N HIS A 155 -15.66 5.14 -18.76
CA HIS A 155 -15.46 3.73 -19.11
C HIS A 155 -16.72 2.86 -18.87
N LEU A 156 -17.82 3.47 -18.47
CA LEU A 156 -19.09 2.78 -18.28
C LEU A 156 -19.81 2.65 -19.63
N ASP A 157 -20.12 1.42 -20.04
CA ASP A 157 -20.85 1.13 -21.26
C ASP A 157 -22.24 1.82 -21.26
N ASP A 158 -22.77 2.09 -22.47
CA ASP A 158 -24.09 2.73 -22.64
C ASP A 158 -25.22 1.76 -22.34
#